data_3793738bd75ec63738c85719efa16979
#
_entry.id   3793738bd75ec63738c85719efa16979
#
_cell.length_a   1.000
_cell.length_b   1.000
_cell.length_c   1.000
_cell.angle_alpha   90.00
_cell.angle_beta   90.00
_cell.angle_gamma   90.00
#
_symmetry.space_group_name_H-M   'P 1'
#
loop_
_entity.id
_entity.type
_entity.pdbx_description
1 polymer ?
#
loop_
_entity_poly.entity_id
_entity_poly.type
_entity_poly.pdbx_seq_one_letter_code
_entity_poly.pdbx_strand_id
1 'polypeptide(L)'
;LKRRIASISVIHKIKGHYLDTKHPIIMENLHGIKRIKGTKQKAKKPLLINELKQIINVIDEGTIKHELNNEVDIIDSVSLKKQLNKIRNKAIILIGFAGGFRRSELVNIDYEDIEFVTEGVKIFIKRSKTDQSGEGMIKAIPYFDNKIYCPVLALKRWIDFTEIKSGKIFEISDKSVALIIKKYASQSGLDPNKY
;
A
#
# COMPACT_ATOMS: atom_id res chain seq x y z
N LEU A 1 -5.98 24.56 2.86
CA LEU A 1 -5.66 25.96 3.11
C LEU A 1 -4.33 26.10 3.86
N LYS A 2 -4.09 25.44 5.01
CA LYS A 2 -2.84 25.53 5.79
C LYS A 2 -1.59 25.26 4.92
N ARG A 3 -1.59 24.20 4.07
CA ARG A 3 -0.47 23.92 3.16
C ARG A 3 -0.18 25.05 2.18
N ARG A 4 -1.22 25.71 1.63
CA ARG A 4 -1.06 26.83 0.70
C ARG A 4 -0.42 28.04 1.37
N ILE A 5 -0.84 28.35 2.60
CA ILE A 5 -0.24 29.43 3.38
C ILE A 5 1.24 29.12 3.70
N ALA A 6 1.54 27.89 4.10
CA ALA A 6 2.93 27.46 4.31
C ALA A 6 3.78 27.62 3.04
N SER A 7 3.26 27.21 1.88
CA SER A 7 3.98 27.38 0.59
C SER A 7 4.19 28.86 0.25
N ILE A 8 3.17 29.70 0.46
CA ILE A 8 3.28 31.15 0.24
C ILE A 8 4.35 31.76 1.18
N SER A 9 4.35 31.35 2.46
CA SER A 9 5.33 31.81 3.44
C SER A 9 6.76 31.45 3.02
N VAL A 10 6.98 30.25 2.51
CA VAL A 10 8.29 29.81 2.01
C VAL A 10 8.74 30.65 0.82
N ILE A 11 7.83 30.90 -0.15
CA ILE A 11 8.16 31.72 -1.33
C ILE A 11 8.49 33.16 -0.91
N HIS A 12 7.71 33.74 0.00
CA HIS A 12 7.98 35.08 0.52
C HIS A 12 9.38 35.14 1.17
N LYS A 13 9.69 34.14 2.01
CA LYS A 13 11.01 34.06 2.66
C LYS A 13 12.15 33.97 1.64
N ILE A 14 12.01 33.15 0.58
CA ILE A 14 13.02 33.02 -0.48
C ILE A 14 13.22 34.35 -1.22
N LYS A 15 12.15 35.13 -1.40
CA LYS A 15 12.19 36.43 -2.07
C LYS A 15 12.57 37.61 -1.13
N GLY A 16 12.92 37.34 0.12
CA GLY A 16 13.27 38.39 1.10
C GLY A 16 12.10 39.17 1.64
N HIS A 17 10.86 38.71 1.41
CA HIS A 17 9.66 39.40 1.92
C HIS A 17 9.22 38.77 3.26
N TYR A 18 8.83 39.64 4.21
CA TYR A 18 8.24 39.17 5.46
C TYR A 18 6.76 38.87 5.27
N LEU A 19 6.31 37.73 5.74
CA LEU A 19 4.91 37.33 5.81
C LEU A 19 4.61 36.73 7.19
N ASP A 20 3.85 37.50 8.02
CA ASP A 20 3.38 36.96 9.28
C ASP A 20 2.12 36.09 9.06
N THR A 21 2.32 34.79 9.02
CA THR A 21 1.23 33.81 8.87
C THR A 21 0.33 33.70 10.11
N LYS A 22 0.74 34.28 11.24
CA LYS A 22 -0.03 34.34 12.50
C LYS A 22 -0.78 35.65 12.66
N HIS A 23 -0.67 36.60 11.70
CA HIS A 23 -1.38 37.85 11.74
C HIS A 23 -2.87 37.64 11.98
N PRO A 24 -3.51 38.42 12.88
CA PRO A 24 -4.92 38.22 13.26
C PRO A 24 -5.87 38.12 12.07
N ILE A 25 -5.73 38.99 11.07
CA ILE A 25 -6.57 38.96 9.86
C ILE A 25 -6.50 37.61 9.17
N ILE A 26 -5.29 37.02 9.03
CA ILE A 26 -5.11 35.71 8.39
C ILE A 26 -5.75 34.61 9.25
N MET A 27 -5.53 34.66 10.56
CA MET A 27 -6.04 33.64 11.49
C MET A 27 -7.57 33.71 11.60
N GLU A 28 -8.18 34.89 11.70
CA GLU A 28 -9.62 35.03 11.76
C GLU A 28 -10.32 34.58 10.48
N ASN A 29 -9.77 34.94 9.30
CA ASN A 29 -10.27 34.42 8.02
C ASN A 29 -10.16 32.91 7.95
N LEU A 30 -9.04 32.32 8.40
CA LEU A 30 -8.89 30.87 8.46
C LEU A 30 -9.89 30.18 9.40
N HIS A 31 -10.20 30.83 10.54
CA HIS A 31 -11.20 30.35 11.49
C HIS A 31 -12.61 30.46 10.90
N GLY A 32 -12.93 31.55 10.23
CA GLY A 32 -14.21 31.74 9.53
C GLY A 32 -14.44 30.68 8.46
N ILE A 33 -13.43 30.44 7.61
CA ILE A 33 -13.51 29.41 6.57
C ILE A 33 -13.66 27.98 7.16
N LYS A 34 -12.96 27.70 8.28
CA LYS A 34 -13.12 26.42 8.97
C LYS A 34 -14.52 26.24 9.56
N ARG A 35 -15.10 27.30 10.12
CA ARG A 35 -16.45 27.29 10.70
C ARG A 35 -17.50 26.99 9.62
N ILE A 36 -17.39 27.64 8.45
CA ILE A 36 -18.34 27.47 7.35
C ILE A 36 -18.17 26.12 6.64
N LYS A 37 -16.92 25.73 6.31
CA LYS A 37 -16.65 24.51 5.53
C LYS A 37 -16.47 23.26 6.38
N GLY A 38 -16.37 23.39 7.69
CA GLY A 38 -16.01 22.30 8.60
C GLY A 38 -14.54 21.90 8.47
N THR A 39 -14.08 21.12 9.43
CA THR A 39 -12.70 20.60 9.45
C THR A 39 -12.63 19.07 9.46
N LYS A 40 -13.79 18.41 9.59
CA LYS A 40 -13.87 16.95 9.68
C LYS A 40 -13.48 16.32 8.34
N GLN A 41 -12.31 15.72 8.29
CA GLN A 41 -11.92 14.92 7.15
C GLN A 41 -12.69 13.59 7.17
N LYS A 42 -13.26 13.19 6.04
CA LYS A 42 -13.80 11.84 5.88
C LYS A 42 -12.61 10.88 5.83
N ALA A 43 -12.35 10.22 6.94
CA ALA A 43 -11.35 9.16 6.99
C ALA A 43 -11.84 7.98 6.14
N LYS A 44 -10.90 7.28 5.52
CA LYS A 44 -11.18 6.00 4.87
C LYS A 44 -11.46 4.94 5.92
N LYS A 45 -12.34 3.98 5.59
CA LYS A 45 -12.63 2.84 6.45
C LYS A 45 -11.39 1.94 6.54
N PRO A 46 -11.00 1.46 7.73
CA PRO A 46 -9.97 0.45 7.84
C PRO A 46 -10.46 -0.87 7.19
N LEU A 47 -9.57 -1.55 6.50
CA LEU A 47 -9.84 -2.89 5.98
C LEU A 47 -9.83 -3.88 7.16
N LEU A 48 -10.95 -4.56 7.39
CA LEU A 48 -11.08 -5.56 8.45
C LEU A 48 -10.73 -6.96 7.92
N ILE A 49 -10.48 -7.90 8.83
CA ILE A 49 -10.01 -9.25 8.49
C ILE A 49 -11.00 -10.02 7.58
N ASN A 50 -12.31 -9.86 7.81
CA ASN A 50 -13.32 -10.51 6.98
C ASN A 50 -13.36 -9.93 5.56
N GLU A 51 -13.22 -8.63 5.43
CA GLU A 51 -13.14 -7.92 4.14
C GLU A 51 -11.86 -8.29 3.39
N LEU A 52 -10.73 -8.42 4.12
CA LEU A 52 -9.48 -8.93 3.57
C LEU A 52 -9.65 -10.34 3.00
N LYS A 53 -10.29 -11.25 3.76
CA LYS A 53 -10.55 -12.62 3.30
C LYS A 53 -11.40 -12.65 2.03
N GLN A 54 -12.46 -11.83 1.95
CA GLN A 54 -13.28 -11.69 0.75
C GLN A 54 -12.45 -11.25 -0.47
N ILE A 55 -11.60 -10.26 -0.29
CA ILE A 55 -10.70 -9.77 -1.34
C ILE A 55 -9.73 -10.87 -1.81
N ILE A 56 -9.11 -11.60 -0.89
CA ILE A 56 -8.17 -12.66 -1.22
C ILE A 56 -8.86 -13.82 -1.94
N ASN A 57 -10.05 -14.22 -1.52
CA ASN A 57 -10.83 -15.27 -2.18
C ASN A 57 -11.13 -14.91 -3.64
N VAL A 58 -11.54 -13.68 -3.94
CA VAL A 58 -11.77 -13.22 -5.32
C VAL A 58 -10.49 -13.27 -6.16
N ILE A 59 -9.33 -12.97 -5.57
CA ILE A 59 -8.05 -13.10 -6.27
C ILE A 59 -7.79 -14.58 -6.63
N ASP A 60 -8.00 -15.49 -5.66
CA ASP A 60 -7.72 -16.93 -5.81
C ASP A 60 -8.73 -17.63 -6.73
N GLU A 61 -10.04 -17.34 -6.64
CA GLU A 61 -11.07 -17.91 -7.54
C GLU A 61 -10.77 -17.64 -9.01
N GLY A 62 -10.28 -16.45 -9.31
CA GLY A 62 -9.83 -16.13 -10.64
C GLY A 62 -8.55 -16.87 -11.05
N THR A 63 -7.83 -17.54 -10.14
CA THR A 63 -6.65 -18.36 -10.42
C THR A 63 -7.06 -19.81 -10.68
N ILE A 64 -7.95 -20.35 -9.86
CA ILE A 64 -8.43 -21.74 -9.95
C ILE A 64 -9.21 -22.01 -11.25
N LYS A 65 -10.00 -21.07 -11.72
CA LYS A 65 -10.72 -21.21 -13.02
C LYS A 65 -9.81 -21.36 -14.22
N HIS A 66 -8.55 -20.94 -14.09
CA HIS A 66 -7.56 -21.06 -15.16
C HIS A 66 -6.77 -22.40 -15.08
N GLU A 67 -6.66 -22.99 -13.89
CA GLU A 67 -5.99 -24.28 -13.68
C GLU A 67 -6.90 -25.47 -14.02
N LEU A 68 -8.23 -25.29 -13.96
CA LEU A 68 -9.21 -26.35 -14.25
C LEU A 68 -9.54 -26.53 -15.75
N ASN A 69 -9.24 -25.56 -16.57
CA ASN A 69 -9.38 -25.64 -18.03
C ASN A 69 -8.06 -26.10 -18.67
N ASN A 70 -7.55 -27.28 -18.21
CA ASN A 70 -6.36 -27.94 -18.79
C ASN A 70 -6.66 -28.49 -20.20
N GLU A 71 -6.88 -27.62 -21.15
CA GLU A 71 -6.42 -27.84 -22.50
C GLU A 71 -5.03 -27.23 -22.63
N VAL A 72 -4.09 -27.99 -23.17
CA VAL A 72 -2.70 -27.61 -23.41
C VAL A 72 -2.70 -26.57 -24.53
N ASP A 73 -3.23 -25.39 -24.22
CA ASP A 73 -3.15 -24.23 -25.08
C ASP A 73 -1.89 -23.44 -24.73
N ILE A 74 -1.18 -23.07 -25.74
CA ILE A 74 -0.09 -22.09 -25.75
C ILE A 74 -0.47 -21.00 -24.75
N ILE A 75 0.21 -20.97 -23.60
CA ILE A 75 -0.07 -19.97 -22.54
C ILE A 75 0.14 -18.61 -23.18
N ASP A 76 -0.94 -17.98 -23.59
CA ASP A 76 -0.91 -16.65 -24.18
C ASP A 76 -0.23 -15.72 -23.18
N SER A 77 0.70 -14.90 -23.68
CA SER A 77 1.46 -13.91 -22.90
C SER A 77 0.56 -13.03 -22.03
N VAL A 78 -0.68 -12.81 -22.46
CA VAL A 78 -1.71 -12.05 -21.74
C VAL A 78 -2.21 -12.83 -20.51
N SER A 79 -2.36 -14.14 -20.61
CA SER A 79 -2.80 -15.00 -19.51
C SER A 79 -1.72 -15.09 -18.43
N LEU A 80 -0.46 -15.28 -18.81
CA LEU A 80 0.67 -15.27 -17.89
C LEU A 80 0.79 -13.94 -17.14
N LYS A 81 0.65 -12.82 -17.86
CA LYS A 81 0.67 -11.48 -17.23
C LYS A 81 -0.49 -11.26 -16.25
N LYS A 82 -1.67 -11.80 -16.52
CA LYS A 82 -2.82 -11.77 -15.60
C LYS A 82 -2.51 -12.56 -14.33
N GLN A 83 -1.93 -13.75 -14.47
CA GLN A 83 -1.56 -14.61 -13.36
C GLN A 83 -0.47 -13.97 -12.48
N LEU A 84 0.59 -13.44 -13.09
CA LEU A 84 1.64 -12.65 -12.42
C LEU A 84 1.03 -11.51 -11.58
N ASN A 85 0.15 -10.73 -12.19
CA ASN A 85 -0.50 -9.63 -11.49
C ASN A 85 -1.32 -10.08 -10.28
N LYS A 86 -1.97 -11.26 -10.33
CA LYS A 86 -2.74 -11.80 -9.20
C LYS A 86 -1.82 -12.22 -8.06
N ILE A 87 -0.75 -12.97 -8.36
CA ILE A 87 0.25 -13.40 -7.36
C ILE A 87 0.86 -12.17 -6.66
N ARG A 88 1.31 -11.18 -7.44
CA ARG A 88 1.83 -9.92 -6.91
C ARG A 88 0.82 -9.19 -6.02
N ASN A 89 -0.40 -9.02 -6.52
CA ASN A 89 -1.42 -8.24 -5.82
C ASN A 89 -1.84 -8.91 -4.52
N LYS A 90 -1.90 -10.24 -4.48
CA LYS A 90 -2.12 -11.02 -3.26
C LYS A 90 -1.00 -10.78 -2.24
N ALA A 91 0.26 -10.86 -2.67
CA ALA A 91 1.41 -10.59 -1.80
C ALA A 91 1.39 -9.16 -1.25
N ILE A 92 1.14 -8.15 -2.09
CA ILE A 92 1.03 -6.75 -1.70
C ILE A 92 -0.06 -6.54 -0.63
N ILE A 93 -1.24 -7.10 -0.83
CA ILE A 93 -2.38 -6.90 0.08
C ILE A 93 -2.11 -7.59 1.41
N LEU A 94 -1.64 -8.84 1.41
CA LEU A 94 -1.39 -9.60 2.62
C LEU A 94 -0.22 -9.05 3.44
N ILE A 95 0.91 -8.75 2.81
CA ILE A 95 2.07 -8.14 3.47
C ILE A 95 1.72 -6.74 3.98
N GLY A 96 1.07 -5.94 3.14
CA GLY A 96 0.67 -4.58 3.52
C GLY A 96 -0.25 -4.55 4.73
N PHE A 97 -1.20 -5.50 4.81
CA PHE A 97 -2.12 -5.64 5.93
C PHE A 97 -1.42 -6.16 7.19
N ALA A 98 -0.70 -7.28 7.09
CA ALA A 98 -0.08 -7.94 8.24
C ALA A 98 1.01 -7.08 8.89
N GLY A 99 1.83 -6.40 8.08
CA GLY A 99 2.90 -5.53 8.58
C GLY A 99 2.46 -4.09 8.86
N GLY A 100 1.19 -3.72 8.57
CA GLY A 100 0.72 -2.34 8.75
C GLY A 100 1.57 -1.32 7.98
N PHE A 101 1.96 -1.65 6.75
CA PHE A 101 2.81 -0.79 5.94
C PHE A 101 2.07 0.43 5.41
N ARG A 102 2.74 1.57 5.39
CA ARG A 102 2.33 2.67 4.52
C ARG A 102 2.57 2.25 3.07
N ARG A 103 1.71 2.72 2.15
CA ARG A 103 1.84 2.38 0.72
C ARG A 103 3.23 2.69 0.16
N SER A 104 3.78 3.84 0.54
CA SER A 104 5.13 4.24 0.14
C SER A 104 6.23 3.34 0.75
N GLU A 105 6.04 2.84 1.96
CA GLU A 105 6.96 1.87 2.56
C GLU A 105 6.92 0.55 1.80
N LEU A 106 5.71 0.04 1.52
CA LEU A 106 5.48 -1.24 0.85
C LEU A 106 6.12 -1.31 -0.56
N VAL A 107 5.97 -0.27 -1.37
CA VAL A 107 6.53 -0.24 -2.74
C VAL A 107 8.03 0.05 -2.77
N ASN A 108 8.60 0.44 -1.63
CA ASN A 108 10.02 0.73 -1.51
C ASN A 108 10.82 -0.40 -0.86
N ILE A 109 10.20 -1.55 -0.59
CA ILE A 109 10.91 -2.75 -0.11
C ILE A 109 11.77 -3.29 -1.25
N ASP A 110 13.07 -3.43 -0.99
CA ASP A 110 14.00 -4.10 -1.87
C ASP A 110 14.19 -5.57 -1.42
N TYR A 111 14.65 -6.44 -2.31
CA TYR A 111 14.90 -7.84 -1.99
C TYR A 111 15.89 -8.01 -0.83
N GLU A 112 16.91 -7.16 -0.79
CA GLU A 112 17.96 -7.12 0.21
C GLU A 112 17.44 -6.72 1.61
N ASP A 113 16.25 -6.13 1.68
CA ASP A 113 15.60 -5.75 2.93
C ASP A 113 14.81 -6.90 3.57
N ILE A 114 14.77 -8.09 2.94
CA ILE A 114 13.95 -9.22 3.34
C ILE A 114 14.82 -10.36 3.89
N GLU A 115 14.50 -10.79 5.09
CA GLU A 115 15.08 -11.96 5.73
C GLU A 115 13.99 -12.97 6.08
N PHE A 116 13.96 -14.12 5.39
CA PHE A 116 13.09 -15.23 5.78
C PHE A 116 13.71 -15.99 6.94
N VAL A 117 12.94 -16.19 8.00
CA VAL A 117 13.32 -16.94 9.21
C VAL A 117 12.34 -18.07 9.47
N THR A 118 12.67 -18.96 10.40
CA THR A 118 11.83 -20.13 10.74
C THR A 118 10.41 -19.71 11.13
N GLU A 119 10.26 -18.60 11.85
CA GLU A 119 8.99 -18.12 12.37
C GLU A 119 8.21 -17.23 11.38
N GLY A 120 8.87 -16.74 10.31
CA GLY A 120 8.22 -15.82 9.37
C GLY A 120 9.17 -15.06 8.46
N VAL A 121 8.93 -13.76 8.33
CA VAL A 121 9.77 -12.85 7.55
C VAL A 121 10.02 -11.55 8.32
N LYS A 122 11.27 -11.10 8.31
CA LYS A 122 11.68 -9.76 8.76
C LYS A 122 11.87 -8.88 7.55
N ILE A 123 11.33 -7.66 7.61
CA ILE A 123 11.43 -6.68 6.53
C ILE A 123 11.98 -5.38 7.12
N PHE A 124 13.14 -4.94 6.61
CA PHE A 124 13.74 -3.68 7.00
C PHE A 124 13.15 -2.52 6.21
N ILE A 125 12.69 -1.49 6.91
CA ILE A 125 12.16 -0.26 6.33
C ILE A 125 13.19 0.84 6.49
N LYS A 126 13.88 1.18 5.40
CA LYS A 126 14.96 2.16 5.35
C LYS A 126 14.53 3.56 5.77
N ARG A 127 13.30 3.96 5.45
CA ARG A 127 12.75 5.28 5.77
C ARG A 127 11.25 5.20 6.01
N SER A 128 10.82 5.75 7.13
CA SER A 128 9.41 5.96 7.45
C SER A 128 9.14 7.45 7.63
N LYS A 129 7.90 7.89 7.40
CA LYS A 129 7.49 9.29 7.58
C LYS A 129 7.72 9.79 9.02
N THR A 130 7.76 8.89 9.98
CA THR A 130 7.94 9.19 11.42
C THR A 130 9.37 8.99 11.89
N ASP A 131 10.22 8.43 11.06
CA ASP A 131 11.64 8.23 11.34
C ASP A 131 12.39 9.51 10.92
N GLN A 132 12.61 10.39 11.90
CA GLN A 132 13.33 11.65 11.69
C GLN A 132 14.86 11.44 11.78
N SER A 133 15.30 10.38 12.46
CA SER A 133 16.73 10.04 12.61
C SER A 133 17.27 9.25 11.42
N GLY A 134 16.41 8.60 10.64
CA GLY A 134 16.83 7.79 9.49
C GLY A 134 17.42 6.42 9.88
N GLU A 135 17.15 5.96 11.10
CA GLU A 135 17.64 4.67 11.62
C GLU A 135 16.94 3.47 10.96
N GLY A 136 15.76 3.70 10.38
CA GLY A 136 14.92 2.65 9.83
C GLY A 136 14.24 1.82 10.92
N MET A 137 13.49 0.80 10.50
CA MET A 137 12.82 -0.12 11.44
C MET A 137 12.65 -1.50 10.83
N ILE A 138 12.69 -2.53 11.67
CA ILE A 138 12.37 -3.90 11.26
C ILE A 138 10.91 -4.20 11.58
N LYS A 139 10.19 -4.75 10.60
CA LYS A 139 8.86 -5.34 10.80
C LYS A 139 8.96 -6.85 10.67
N ALA A 140 8.59 -7.55 11.73
CA ALA A 140 8.52 -9.01 11.75
C ALA A 140 7.06 -9.45 11.50
N ILE A 141 6.87 -10.36 10.56
CA ILE A 141 5.57 -10.92 10.19
C ILE A 141 5.65 -12.43 10.32
N PRO A 142 4.87 -13.05 11.22
CA PRO A 142 4.90 -14.50 11.42
C PRO A 142 4.19 -15.26 10.30
N TYR A 143 4.45 -16.55 10.18
CA TYR A 143 3.60 -17.44 9.41
C TYR A 143 2.21 -17.51 10.03
N PHE A 144 1.19 -17.61 9.17
CA PHE A 144 -0.19 -17.84 9.60
C PHE A 144 -0.54 -19.32 9.39
N ASP A 145 -1.34 -19.89 10.29
CA ASP A 145 -1.79 -21.28 10.18
C ASP A 145 -2.53 -21.53 8.87
N ASN A 146 -3.39 -20.61 8.49
CA ASN A 146 -4.09 -20.68 7.22
C ASN A 146 -3.18 -20.22 6.07
N LYS A 147 -2.71 -21.20 5.27
CA LYS A 147 -1.79 -20.98 4.15
C LYS A 147 -2.35 -20.04 3.07
N ILE A 148 -3.68 -20.02 2.88
CA ILE A 148 -4.33 -19.17 1.86
C ILE A 148 -4.13 -17.69 2.19
N TYR A 149 -4.20 -17.34 3.46
CA TYR A 149 -4.08 -15.94 3.94
C TYR A 149 -2.71 -15.64 4.54
N CYS A 150 -1.75 -16.56 4.42
CA CYS A 150 -0.42 -16.34 4.99
C CYS A 150 0.38 -15.31 4.16
N PRO A 151 0.74 -14.17 4.77
CA PRO A 151 1.48 -13.10 4.08
C PRO A 151 2.87 -13.56 3.65
N VAL A 152 3.54 -14.36 4.49
CA VAL A 152 4.89 -14.84 4.24
C VAL A 152 4.93 -15.77 3.04
N LEU A 153 3.97 -16.72 2.96
CA LEU A 153 3.87 -17.64 1.82
C LEU A 153 3.51 -16.91 0.53
N ALA A 154 2.64 -15.89 0.61
CA ALA A 154 2.29 -15.09 -0.56
C ALA A 154 3.48 -14.28 -1.09
N LEU A 155 4.29 -13.69 -0.19
CA LEU A 155 5.50 -12.99 -0.56
C LEU A 155 6.53 -13.93 -1.17
N LYS A 156 6.76 -15.08 -0.53
CA LYS A 156 7.70 -16.11 -1.03
C LYS A 156 7.30 -16.57 -2.42
N ARG A 157 6.00 -16.91 -2.61
CA ARG A 157 5.48 -17.33 -3.93
C ARG A 157 5.71 -16.24 -5.00
N TRP A 158 5.56 -14.96 -4.66
CA TRP A 158 5.82 -13.86 -5.59
C TRP A 158 7.29 -13.79 -5.99
N ILE A 159 8.20 -13.84 -5.01
CA ILE A 159 9.65 -13.79 -5.25
C ILE A 159 10.11 -15.01 -6.05
N ASP A 160 9.67 -16.21 -5.67
CA ASP A 160 10.04 -17.46 -6.35
C ASP A 160 9.54 -17.46 -7.80
N PHE A 161 8.31 -16.97 -8.04
CA PHE A 161 7.72 -16.93 -9.38
C PHE A 161 8.37 -15.91 -10.30
N THR A 162 8.88 -14.82 -9.75
CA THR A 162 9.54 -13.75 -10.53
C THR A 162 11.05 -13.87 -10.57
N GLU A 163 11.62 -14.78 -9.77
CA GLU A 163 13.08 -14.98 -9.63
C GLU A 163 13.85 -13.70 -9.27
N ILE A 164 13.18 -12.77 -8.57
CA ILE A 164 13.80 -11.51 -8.10
C ILE A 164 14.90 -11.85 -7.11
N LYS A 165 16.11 -11.36 -7.37
CA LYS A 165 17.30 -11.57 -6.53
C LYS A 165 17.95 -10.27 -6.06
N SER A 166 17.46 -9.12 -6.53
CA SER A 166 17.96 -7.80 -6.14
C SER A 166 16.96 -6.71 -6.47
N GLY A 167 17.05 -5.58 -5.76
CA GLY A 167 16.26 -4.39 -5.99
C GLY A 167 14.80 -4.53 -5.58
N LYS A 168 13.92 -3.70 -6.12
CA LYS A 168 12.51 -3.60 -5.71
C LYS A 168 11.72 -4.86 -5.98
N ILE A 169 11.08 -5.39 -4.92
CA ILE A 169 10.21 -6.58 -5.04
C ILE A 169 8.86 -6.26 -5.70
N PHE A 170 8.39 -5.02 -5.60
CA PHE A 170 7.15 -4.57 -6.23
C PHE A 170 7.43 -3.35 -7.11
N GLU A 171 7.55 -3.55 -8.42
CA GLU A 171 7.79 -2.48 -9.39
C GLU A 171 6.49 -1.74 -9.73
N ILE A 172 5.88 -1.11 -8.75
CA ILE A 172 4.65 -0.32 -8.90
C ILE A 172 4.70 0.96 -8.07
N SER A 173 3.85 1.93 -8.42
CA SER A 173 3.71 3.15 -7.63
C SER A 173 2.83 2.95 -6.39
N ASP A 174 2.98 3.81 -5.39
CA ASP A 174 2.12 3.85 -4.20
C ASP A 174 0.64 4.11 -4.54
N LYS A 175 0.39 4.83 -5.65
CA LYS A 175 -0.96 5.04 -6.19
C LYS A 175 -1.56 3.75 -6.73
N SER A 176 -0.75 2.92 -7.37
CA SER A 176 -1.17 1.61 -7.89
C SER A 176 -1.66 0.69 -6.79
N VAL A 177 -1.03 0.70 -5.60
CA VAL A 177 -1.50 -0.07 -4.44
C VAL A 177 -2.94 0.28 -4.07
N ALA A 178 -3.28 1.58 -4.04
CA ALA A 178 -4.65 2.01 -3.76
C ALA A 178 -5.65 1.56 -4.84
N LEU A 179 -5.25 1.60 -6.11
CA LEU A 179 -6.08 1.14 -7.22
C LEU A 179 -6.32 -0.37 -7.19
N ILE A 180 -5.29 -1.15 -6.82
CA ILE A 180 -5.39 -2.60 -6.62
C ILE A 180 -6.42 -2.92 -5.54
N ILE A 181 -6.32 -2.29 -4.37
CA ILE A 181 -7.27 -2.49 -3.27
C ILE A 181 -8.69 -2.14 -3.71
N LYS A 182 -8.89 -0.99 -4.36
CA LYS A 182 -10.22 -0.57 -4.86
C LYS A 182 -10.80 -1.53 -5.88
N LYS A 183 -9.97 -2.01 -6.81
CA LYS A 183 -10.39 -3.00 -7.83
C LYS A 183 -10.93 -4.26 -7.17
N TYR A 184 -10.17 -4.86 -6.27
CA TYR A 184 -10.59 -6.11 -5.63
C TYR A 184 -11.69 -5.91 -4.59
N ALA A 185 -11.76 -4.78 -3.91
CA ALA A 185 -12.90 -4.42 -3.07
C ALA A 185 -14.19 -4.39 -3.90
N SER A 186 -14.19 -3.73 -5.06
CA SER A 186 -15.32 -3.72 -5.97
C SER A 186 -15.72 -5.12 -6.44
N GLN A 187 -14.75 -5.94 -6.82
CA GLN A 187 -14.98 -7.32 -7.26
C GLN A 187 -15.51 -8.23 -6.14
N SER A 188 -15.21 -7.90 -4.88
CA SER A 188 -15.70 -8.61 -3.69
C SER A 188 -17.06 -8.09 -3.18
N GLY A 189 -17.73 -7.20 -3.92
CA GLY A 189 -18.99 -6.59 -3.51
C GLY A 189 -18.85 -5.51 -2.44
N LEU A 190 -17.63 -5.08 -2.11
CA LEU A 190 -17.37 -4.01 -1.17
C LEU A 190 -17.37 -2.64 -1.88
N ASP A 191 -17.75 -1.58 -1.17
CA ASP A 191 -17.70 -0.22 -1.72
C ASP A 191 -16.25 0.28 -1.83
N PRO A 192 -15.68 0.41 -3.05
CA PRO A 192 -14.29 0.80 -3.24
C PRO A 192 -13.97 2.23 -2.78
N ASN A 193 -15.01 3.07 -2.58
CA ASN A 193 -14.83 4.45 -2.12
C ASN A 193 -14.59 4.55 -0.62
N LYS A 194 -14.85 3.49 0.12
CA LYS A 194 -14.60 3.43 1.57
C LYS A 194 -13.14 3.19 1.89
N TYR A 195 -12.39 2.59 0.96
CA TYR A 195 -10.97 2.23 1.11
C TYR A 195 -10.00 3.12 0.35
#